data_5e3353494424e97d2f7d733912f7e6b3
#
_entry.id   5e3353494424e97d2f7d733912f7e6b3
#
_cell.length_a   1.000
_cell.length_b   1.000
_cell.length_c   1.000
_cell.angle_alpha   90.00
_cell.angle_beta   90.00
_cell.angle_gamma   90.00
#
_symmetry.space_group_name_H-M   'P 1'
#
loop_
_entity.id
_entity.type
_entity.pdbx_description
1 polymer ?
#
loop_
_entity_poly.entity_id
_entity_poly.type
_entity_poly.pdbx_seq_one_letter_code
_entity_poly.pdbx_strand_id
1 'polypeptide(L)'
;MAQFSVNPQRFDPYKNFKFRVKWDGKYVAGISKVGAMSRSTEVVEHREGGDPSTVRKSPGQSKYEAVSLERGVTHDKDFEQWANKVWNWGSGLGSEVSLKDFRKDIIIEMYNEAGQLALAYKVYRCWVSEFQAMPELDASGNAVAIQSIKLENEGWERDYEVTEPTEPSFVEERALDRRRLKVEPE
;
A
#
# COMPACT_ATOMS: atom_id res chain seq x y z
N MET A 1 39.60 -9.24 -23.05
CA MET A 1 38.22 -9.42 -23.48
C MET A 1 37.37 -9.53 -22.20
N ALA A 2 36.48 -8.57 -21.94
CA ALA A 2 35.56 -8.66 -20.83
C ALA A 2 34.54 -9.73 -21.16
N GLN A 3 34.57 -10.85 -20.43
CA GLN A 3 33.49 -11.83 -20.48
C GLN A 3 32.27 -11.23 -19.77
N PHE A 4 31.23 -10.88 -20.53
CA PHE A 4 29.94 -10.65 -19.97
C PHE A 4 29.43 -12.02 -19.47
N SER A 5 29.48 -12.25 -18.18
CA SER A 5 28.76 -13.38 -17.59
C SER A 5 27.27 -13.11 -17.78
N VAL A 6 26.65 -13.81 -18.70
CA VAL A 6 25.19 -13.86 -18.80
C VAL A 6 24.74 -14.54 -17.51
N ASN A 7 24.27 -13.76 -16.54
CA ASN A 7 23.63 -14.33 -15.36
C ASN A 7 22.23 -14.81 -15.78
N PRO A 8 21.98 -16.13 -15.90
CA PRO A 8 20.68 -16.66 -16.30
C PRO A 8 19.59 -16.45 -15.22
N GLN A 9 19.99 -16.03 -14.01
CA GLN A 9 19.10 -15.70 -12.90
C GLN A 9 19.05 -14.21 -12.69
N ARG A 10 18.46 -13.51 -13.63
CA ARG A 10 18.20 -12.08 -13.48
C ARG A 10 16.94 -11.88 -12.64
N PHE A 11 17.10 -11.42 -11.40
CA PHE A 11 15.98 -11.00 -10.57
C PHE A 11 15.59 -9.58 -10.98
N ASP A 12 14.50 -9.45 -11.71
CA ASP A 12 13.92 -8.14 -11.98
C ASP A 12 13.13 -7.67 -10.75
N PRO A 13 13.28 -6.41 -10.33
CA PRO A 13 12.52 -5.88 -9.19
C PRO A 13 11.02 -5.85 -9.53
N TYR A 14 10.18 -6.04 -8.52
CA TYR A 14 8.72 -5.95 -8.68
C TYR A 14 8.30 -4.56 -9.18
N LYS A 15 7.35 -4.55 -10.11
CA LYS A 15 6.79 -3.32 -10.65
C LYS A 15 5.70 -2.77 -9.75
N ASN A 16 5.54 -1.46 -9.73
CA ASN A 16 4.68 -0.73 -8.80
C ASN A 16 3.20 -0.62 -9.24
N PHE A 17 2.79 -1.23 -10.36
CA PHE A 17 1.45 -1.05 -10.91
C PHE A 17 0.47 -2.18 -10.56
N LYS A 18 0.94 -3.31 -10.04
CA LYS A 18 0.10 -4.44 -9.63
C LYS A 18 0.01 -4.51 -8.11
N PHE A 19 -1.00 -3.88 -7.55
CA PHE A 19 -1.24 -3.86 -6.12
C PHE A 19 -2.75 -3.92 -5.80
N ARG A 20 -3.06 -4.33 -4.59
CA ARG A 20 -4.41 -4.29 -4.01
C ARG A 20 -4.34 -3.82 -2.57
N VAL A 21 -5.42 -3.21 -2.11
CA VAL A 21 -5.57 -2.78 -0.72
C VAL A 21 -6.77 -3.50 -0.12
N LYS A 22 -6.61 -3.97 1.11
CA LYS A 22 -7.62 -4.74 1.84
C LYS A 22 -7.79 -4.15 3.23
N TRP A 23 -9.03 -3.98 3.67
CA TRP A 23 -9.39 -3.72 5.05
C TRP A 23 -10.72 -4.40 5.40
N ASP A 24 -10.97 -4.63 6.70
CA ASP A 24 -12.16 -5.34 7.18
C ASP A 24 -12.42 -6.68 6.45
N GLY A 25 -11.34 -7.36 6.01
CA GLY A 25 -11.44 -8.63 5.28
C GLY A 25 -11.86 -8.50 3.80
N LYS A 26 -12.05 -7.29 3.27
CA LYS A 26 -12.51 -7.04 1.90
C LYS A 26 -11.48 -6.26 1.09
N TYR A 27 -11.37 -6.57 -0.20
CA TYR A 27 -10.60 -5.75 -1.14
C TYR A 27 -11.33 -4.46 -1.44
N VAL A 28 -10.62 -3.37 -1.39
CA VAL A 28 -11.14 -2.04 -1.75
C VAL A 28 -11.05 -1.86 -3.25
N ALA A 29 -12.20 -1.64 -3.87
CA ALA A 29 -12.26 -1.48 -5.31
C ALA A 29 -11.73 -0.11 -5.77
N GLY A 30 -11.06 -0.11 -6.92
CA GLY A 30 -10.74 1.11 -7.66
C GLY A 30 -9.57 1.93 -7.13
N ILE A 31 -8.77 1.43 -6.17
CA ILE A 31 -7.55 2.12 -5.74
C ILE A 31 -6.60 2.22 -6.94
N SER A 32 -6.29 3.44 -7.35
CA SER A 32 -5.39 3.74 -8.46
C SER A 32 -3.98 4.09 -8.00
N LYS A 33 -3.84 4.58 -6.76
CA LYS A 33 -2.54 4.96 -6.20
C LYS A 33 -2.51 4.76 -4.69
N VAL A 34 -1.36 4.30 -4.22
CA VAL A 34 -0.99 4.19 -2.80
C VAL A 34 0.24 5.05 -2.60
N GLY A 35 0.21 5.95 -1.62
CA GLY A 35 1.34 6.79 -1.25
C GLY A 35 2.49 5.98 -0.67
N ALA A 36 3.66 6.59 -0.63
CA ALA A 36 4.84 5.95 -0.04
C ALA A 36 4.65 5.69 1.45
N MET A 37 5.11 4.54 1.91
CA MET A 37 5.22 4.22 3.33
C MET A 37 6.64 4.53 3.79
N SER A 38 6.80 5.46 4.70
CA SER A 38 8.10 5.83 5.26
C SER A 38 8.07 5.88 6.78
N ARG A 39 9.23 5.60 7.36
CA ARG A 39 9.48 5.73 8.78
C ARG A 39 10.77 6.51 8.96
N SER A 40 10.73 7.55 9.76
CA SER A 40 11.89 8.33 10.18
C SER A 40 12.18 8.08 11.65
N THR A 41 13.46 8.04 12.00
CA THR A 41 13.91 7.97 13.39
C THR A 41 14.79 9.19 13.64
N GLU A 42 14.43 9.96 14.64
CA GLU A 42 15.19 11.11 15.07
C GLU A 42 16.58 10.69 15.57
N VAL A 43 17.58 11.50 15.29
CA VAL A 43 18.95 11.27 15.75
C VAL A 43 19.23 12.16 16.96
N VAL A 44 19.51 11.53 18.08
CA VAL A 44 19.97 12.23 19.29
C VAL A 44 21.48 12.29 19.26
N GLU A 45 22.01 13.51 19.26
CA GLU A 45 23.46 13.74 19.29
C GLU A 45 23.89 14.09 20.73
N HIS A 46 24.93 13.41 21.18
CA HIS A 46 25.54 13.66 22.47
C HIS A 46 27.06 13.77 22.33
N ARG A 47 27.66 14.74 23.04
CA ARG A 47 29.09 14.95 23.09
C ARG A 47 29.53 15.26 24.52
N GLU A 48 30.55 14.57 24.98
CA GLU A 48 31.24 14.85 26.23
C GLU A 48 32.44 15.79 25.99
N GLY A 49 32.80 16.58 27.01
CA GLY A 49 33.86 17.58 26.88
C GLY A 49 35.25 17.06 26.55
N GLY A 50 35.49 15.74 26.76
CA GLY A 50 36.74 15.06 26.41
C GLY A 50 36.69 14.25 25.11
N ASP A 51 35.54 14.27 24.40
CA ASP A 51 35.41 13.52 23.14
C ASP A 51 36.22 14.18 22.01
N PRO A 52 36.74 13.39 21.07
CA PRO A 52 37.33 13.91 19.84
C PRO A 52 36.31 14.71 19.03
N SER A 53 36.70 15.33 17.93
CA SER A 53 35.86 16.24 17.14
C SER A 53 34.55 15.64 16.58
N THR A 54 34.34 14.32 16.72
CA THR A 54 33.14 13.60 16.27
C THR A 54 32.10 13.50 17.39
N VAL A 55 30.84 13.65 17.03
CA VAL A 55 29.66 13.54 17.92
C VAL A 55 29.15 12.10 17.94
N ARG A 56 28.77 11.61 19.12
CA ARG A 56 28.10 10.30 19.28
C ARG A 56 26.64 10.44 18.87
N LYS A 57 26.13 9.49 18.09
CA LYS A 57 24.73 9.47 17.62
C LYS A 57 24.00 8.27 18.18
N SER A 58 22.83 8.51 18.72
CA SER A 58 21.91 7.46 19.19
C SER A 58 20.53 7.62 18.58
N PRO A 59 19.74 6.54 18.43
CA PRO A 59 18.38 6.62 17.92
C PRO A 59 17.47 7.29 18.95
N GLY A 60 16.67 8.25 18.50
CA GLY A 60 15.61 8.91 19.25
C GLY A 60 14.23 8.33 18.94
N GLN A 61 13.22 9.18 18.86
CA GLN A 61 11.85 8.79 18.55
C GLN A 61 11.70 8.41 17.09
N SER A 62 10.91 7.36 16.82
CA SER A 62 10.52 6.95 15.47
C SER A 62 9.13 7.47 15.15
N LYS A 63 8.96 8.00 13.94
CA LYS A 63 7.71 8.53 13.42
C LYS A 63 7.38 7.82 12.10
N TYR A 64 6.12 7.42 11.97
CA TYR A 64 5.57 6.86 10.74
C TYR A 64 4.83 7.96 9.99
N GLU A 65 5.11 8.07 8.68
CA GLU A 65 4.44 9.04 7.83
C GLU A 65 3.07 8.52 7.40
N ALA A 66 2.15 9.44 7.18
CA ALA A 66 0.80 9.13 6.72
C ALA A 66 0.82 8.53 5.30
N VAL A 67 -0.07 7.59 5.04
CA VAL A 67 -0.22 6.93 3.73
C VAL A 67 -1.44 7.49 3.02
N SER A 68 -1.27 7.99 1.80
CA SER A 68 -2.38 8.45 0.96
C SER A 68 -2.90 7.32 0.06
N LEU A 69 -4.21 7.24 -0.09
CA LEU A 69 -4.88 6.37 -1.04
C LEU A 69 -5.73 7.20 -1.99
N GLU A 70 -5.60 6.95 -3.29
CA GLU A 70 -6.36 7.64 -4.32
C GLU A 70 -7.20 6.64 -5.12
N ARG A 71 -8.41 7.01 -5.47
CA ARG A 71 -9.27 6.26 -6.39
C ARG A 71 -10.12 7.17 -7.25
N GLY A 72 -10.61 6.68 -8.39
CA GLY A 72 -11.63 7.37 -9.17
C GLY A 72 -12.92 7.56 -8.36
N VAL A 73 -13.58 8.69 -8.53
CA VAL A 73 -14.88 8.95 -7.88
C VAL A 73 -15.90 7.94 -8.37
N THR A 74 -16.55 7.23 -7.45
CA THR A 74 -17.57 6.22 -7.72
C THR A 74 -18.71 6.31 -6.72
N HIS A 75 -19.78 5.54 -6.91
CA HIS A 75 -20.87 5.44 -5.94
C HIS A 75 -20.55 4.60 -4.69
N ASP A 76 -19.34 4.06 -4.61
CA ASP A 76 -18.86 3.33 -3.43
C ASP A 76 -18.57 4.32 -2.29
N LYS A 77 -19.21 4.09 -1.14
CA LYS A 77 -19.17 4.97 0.03
C LYS A 77 -18.10 4.60 1.06
N ASP A 78 -17.27 3.60 0.81
CA ASP A 78 -16.33 3.08 1.81
C ASP A 78 -15.37 4.16 2.36
N PHE A 79 -14.85 5.04 1.49
CA PHE A 79 -13.97 6.13 1.91
C PHE A 79 -14.72 7.16 2.76
N GLU A 80 -15.88 7.57 2.30
CA GLU A 80 -16.73 8.55 2.99
C GLU A 80 -17.20 8.02 4.35
N GLN A 81 -17.69 6.78 4.40
CA GLN A 81 -18.14 6.16 5.64
C GLN A 81 -17.00 6.00 6.66
N TRP A 82 -15.80 5.72 6.22
CA TRP A 82 -14.66 5.66 7.11
C TRP A 82 -14.24 7.05 7.59
N ALA A 83 -14.16 8.03 6.70
CA ALA A 83 -13.86 9.41 7.07
C ALA A 83 -14.88 9.99 8.06
N ASN A 84 -16.17 9.71 7.83
CA ASN A 84 -17.25 10.18 8.70
C ASN A 84 -17.26 9.52 10.09
N LYS A 85 -16.51 8.44 10.32
CA LYS A 85 -16.31 7.90 11.67
C LYS A 85 -15.46 8.81 12.56
N VAL A 86 -14.62 9.64 11.98
CA VAL A 86 -13.80 10.61 12.72
C VAL A 86 -14.53 11.94 12.89
N TRP A 87 -15.40 12.27 11.94
CA TRP A 87 -16.15 13.51 11.96
C TRP A 87 -17.54 13.31 11.36
N ASN A 88 -18.60 13.47 12.14
CA ASN A 88 -19.96 13.27 11.72
C ASN A 88 -20.79 14.55 11.86
N TRP A 89 -21.08 15.20 10.74
CA TRP A 89 -21.91 16.40 10.68
C TRP A 89 -23.34 16.16 11.20
N GLY A 90 -23.86 14.94 11.04
CA GLY A 90 -25.23 14.59 11.44
C GLY A 90 -25.47 14.48 12.94
N SER A 91 -24.43 14.49 13.79
CA SER A 91 -24.53 14.38 15.24
C SER A 91 -24.70 15.72 15.99
N GLY A 92 -25.11 16.78 15.29
CA GLY A 92 -25.49 18.06 15.87
C GLY A 92 -24.32 19.02 16.15
N LEU A 93 -23.35 18.65 16.98
CA LEU A 93 -22.15 19.46 17.24
C LEU A 93 -20.97 19.12 16.32
N GLY A 94 -21.10 18.09 15.48
CA GLY A 94 -20.12 17.69 14.48
C GLY A 94 -18.86 16.98 15.01
N SER A 95 -18.64 16.97 16.33
CA SER A 95 -17.45 16.40 16.97
C SER A 95 -17.73 15.18 17.85
N GLU A 96 -19.01 14.78 17.98
CA GLU A 96 -19.38 13.62 18.78
C GLU A 96 -19.16 12.32 18.01
N VAL A 97 -17.95 11.82 18.06
CA VAL A 97 -17.54 10.58 17.41
C VAL A 97 -17.14 9.53 18.44
N SER A 98 -17.56 8.30 18.20
CA SER A 98 -17.06 7.18 18.97
C SER A 98 -15.62 6.85 18.55
N LEU A 99 -14.68 7.03 19.47
CA LEU A 99 -13.29 6.66 19.24
C LEU A 99 -13.06 5.13 19.27
N LYS A 100 -14.11 4.33 19.41
CA LYS A 100 -14.02 2.88 19.57
C LYS A 100 -13.70 2.16 18.24
N ASP A 101 -14.36 2.56 17.15
CA ASP A 101 -14.35 1.79 15.90
C ASP A 101 -13.86 2.58 14.67
N PHE A 102 -13.15 3.69 14.88
CA PHE A 102 -12.65 4.50 13.76
C PHE A 102 -11.32 4.00 13.19
N ARG A 103 -10.54 3.26 14.00
CA ARG A 103 -9.28 2.69 13.57
C ARG A 103 -9.48 1.36 12.87
N LYS A 104 -8.75 1.15 11.78
CA LYS A 104 -8.73 -0.10 11.02
C LYS A 104 -7.30 -0.49 10.68
N ASP A 105 -7.06 -1.78 10.60
CA ASP A 105 -5.84 -2.31 10.02
C ASP A 105 -6.05 -2.50 8.52
N ILE A 106 -5.05 -2.09 7.73
CA ILE A 106 -5.06 -2.27 6.28
C ILE A 106 -3.91 -3.17 5.84
N ILE A 107 -4.15 -3.90 4.75
CA ILE A 107 -3.14 -4.73 4.11
C ILE A 107 -2.93 -4.22 2.70
N ILE A 108 -1.68 -3.95 2.35
CA ILE A 108 -1.28 -3.55 1.01
C ILE A 108 -0.53 -4.72 0.39
N GLU A 109 -1.08 -5.25 -0.68
CA GLU A 109 -0.56 -6.42 -1.38
C GLU A 109 0.04 -6.01 -2.73
N MET A 110 1.22 -6.53 -3.03
CA MET A 110 1.89 -6.37 -4.32
C MET A 110 1.96 -7.72 -5.03
N TYR A 111 1.72 -7.69 -6.33
CA TYR A 111 1.68 -8.87 -7.17
C TYR A 111 2.80 -8.84 -8.21
N ASN A 112 3.30 -10.02 -8.58
CA ASN A 112 4.25 -10.18 -9.66
C ASN A 112 3.57 -10.09 -11.04
N GLU A 113 4.35 -10.22 -12.12
CA GLU A 113 3.84 -10.19 -13.50
C GLU A 113 2.82 -11.31 -13.78
N ALA A 114 3.00 -12.46 -13.17
CA ALA A 114 2.09 -13.61 -13.29
C ALA A 114 0.80 -13.46 -12.48
N GLY A 115 0.65 -12.38 -11.69
CA GLY A 115 -0.53 -12.14 -10.84
C GLY A 115 -0.53 -12.93 -9.53
N GLN A 116 0.62 -13.42 -9.10
CA GLN A 116 0.80 -14.09 -7.81
C GLN A 116 1.18 -13.06 -6.76
N LEU A 117 0.72 -13.25 -5.52
CA LEU A 117 1.07 -12.40 -4.39
C LEU A 117 2.57 -12.51 -4.09
N ALA A 118 3.29 -11.41 -4.20
CA ALA A 118 4.73 -11.35 -4.01
C ALA A 118 5.12 -10.75 -2.66
N LEU A 119 4.46 -9.67 -2.25
CA LEU A 119 4.71 -8.97 -1.00
C LEU A 119 3.39 -8.51 -0.39
N ALA A 120 3.32 -8.52 0.93
CA ALA A 120 2.24 -7.89 1.67
C ALA A 120 2.80 -7.06 2.82
N TYR A 121 2.16 -5.93 3.08
CA TYR A 121 2.44 -5.05 4.22
C TYR A 121 1.18 -4.89 5.04
N LYS A 122 1.28 -5.13 6.34
CA LYS A 122 0.23 -4.86 7.32
C LYS A 122 0.49 -3.48 7.92
N VAL A 123 -0.49 -2.59 7.85
CA VAL A 123 -0.43 -1.23 8.42
C VAL A 123 -1.47 -1.15 9.52
N TYR A 124 -1.02 -0.77 10.71
CA TYR A 124 -1.80 -0.91 11.93
C TYR A 124 -2.45 0.39 12.35
N ARG A 125 -3.67 0.24 12.89
CA ARG A 125 -4.45 1.30 13.55
C ARG A 125 -4.57 2.56 12.71
N CYS A 126 -4.87 2.38 11.42
CA CYS A 126 -5.08 3.46 10.48
C CYS A 126 -6.39 4.18 10.74
N TRP A 127 -6.38 5.50 10.59
CA TRP A 127 -7.57 6.33 10.61
C TRP A 127 -7.43 7.48 9.63
N VAL A 128 -8.56 8.00 9.16
CA VAL A 128 -8.59 9.03 8.13
C VAL A 128 -8.37 10.41 8.77
N SER A 129 -7.26 11.06 8.44
CA SER A 129 -6.95 12.43 8.87
C SER A 129 -7.41 13.49 7.87
N GLU A 130 -7.48 13.12 6.59
CA GLU A 130 -7.91 14.01 5.51
C GLU A 130 -8.73 13.22 4.49
N PHE A 131 -9.83 13.78 4.05
CA PHE A 131 -10.69 13.22 3.01
C PHE A 131 -11.01 14.27 1.97
N GLN A 132 -10.57 14.03 0.74
CA GLN A 132 -10.91 14.82 -0.43
C GLN A 132 -11.99 14.07 -1.21
N ALA A 133 -13.24 14.47 -1.01
CA ALA A 133 -14.39 13.81 -1.64
C ALA A 133 -14.44 14.04 -3.15
N MET A 134 -14.02 15.22 -3.61
CA MET A 134 -14.09 15.62 -5.00
C MET A 134 -12.89 16.52 -5.34
N PRO A 135 -12.28 16.31 -6.52
CA PRO A 135 -11.23 17.19 -7.02
C PRO A 135 -11.86 18.51 -7.53
N GLU A 136 -11.02 19.43 -7.97
CA GLU A 136 -11.45 20.57 -8.75
C GLU A 136 -12.13 20.10 -10.03
N LEU A 137 -13.30 20.67 -10.36
CA LEU A 137 -14.07 20.37 -11.55
C LEU A 137 -13.88 21.49 -12.57
N ASP A 138 -13.31 21.14 -13.72
CA ASP A 138 -13.15 22.05 -14.85
C ASP A 138 -13.84 21.44 -16.08
N ALA A 139 -14.84 22.13 -16.61
CA ALA A 139 -15.61 21.68 -17.79
C ALA A 139 -14.78 21.62 -19.08
N SER A 140 -13.67 22.33 -19.14
CA SER A 140 -12.71 22.28 -20.26
C SER A 140 -11.62 21.24 -20.07
N GLY A 141 -11.50 20.68 -18.85
CA GLY A 141 -10.52 19.67 -18.51
C GLY A 141 -10.94 18.27 -18.99
N ASN A 142 -10.00 17.52 -19.54
CA ASN A 142 -10.21 16.11 -19.94
C ASN A 142 -9.56 15.15 -18.93
N ALA A 143 -9.91 15.28 -17.64
CA ALA A 143 -9.35 14.51 -16.56
C ALA A 143 -10.40 13.66 -15.82
N VAL A 144 -9.98 12.52 -15.28
CA VAL A 144 -10.84 11.69 -14.42
C VAL A 144 -10.88 12.32 -13.02
N ALA A 145 -12.09 12.42 -12.44
CA ALA A 145 -12.25 12.88 -11.07
C ALA A 145 -11.68 11.84 -10.09
N ILE A 146 -10.74 12.26 -9.26
CA ILE A 146 -10.04 11.44 -8.26
C ILE A 146 -10.43 11.90 -6.86
N GLN A 147 -10.85 10.98 -6.01
CA GLN A 147 -10.99 11.21 -4.57
C GLN A 147 -9.81 10.62 -3.84
N SER A 148 -9.42 11.21 -2.72
CA SER A 148 -8.30 10.74 -1.92
C SER A 148 -8.60 10.73 -0.43
N ILE A 149 -7.96 9.80 0.27
CA ILE A 149 -7.90 9.78 1.73
C ILE A 149 -6.44 9.75 2.18
N LYS A 150 -6.16 10.40 3.29
CA LYS A 150 -4.89 10.35 3.98
C LYS A 150 -5.07 9.61 5.29
N LEU A 151 -4.28 8.57 5.48
CA LEU A 151 -4.36 7.68 6.61
C LEU A 151 -3.16 7.90 7.53
N GLU A 152 -3.44 8.33 8.76
CA GLU A 152 -2.46 8.24 9.84
C GLU A 152 -2.40 6.80 10.34
N ASN A 153 -1.21 6.35 10.74
CA ASN A 153 -0.98 5.00 11.22
C ASN A 153 -0.04 4.97 12.41
N GLU A 154 -0.10 3.90 13.20
CA GLU A 154 0.77 3.72 14.37
C GLU A 154 1.97 2.81 14.05
N GLY A 155 2.06 2.31 12.83
CA GLY A 155 3.16 1.49 12.36
C GLY A 155 2.76 0.56 11.22
N TRP A 156 3.77 -0.02 10.60
CA TRP A 156 3.59 -1.03 9.56
C TRP A 156 4.72 -2.05 9.61
N GLU A 157 4.43 -3.25 9.13
CA GLU A 157 5.40 -4.32 8.97
C GLU A 157 5.17 -5.10 7.68
N ARG A 158 6.22 -5.73 7.20
CA ARG A 158 6.13 -6.68 6.10
C ARG A 158 5.61 -8.01 6.64
N ASP A 159 4.67 -8.60 5.91
CA ASP A 159 4.20 -9.96 6.19
C ASP A 159 5.20 -10.99 5.66
N TYR A 160 5.96 -11.61 6.55
CA TYR A 160 6.95 -12.63 6.21
C TYR A 160 6.35 -14.02 5.95
N GLU A 161 5.05 -14.20 6.18
CA GLU A 161 4.36 -15.45 5.81
C GLU A 161 4.17 -15.56 4.30
N VAL A 162 4.19 -14.41 3.60
CA VAL A 162 4.17 -14.36 2.14
C VAL A 162 5.57 -14.65 1.62
N THR A 163 5.75 -15.87 1.10
CA THR A 163 7.00 -16.31 0.48
C THR A 163 7.08 -15.86 -0.97
N GLU A 164 8.29 -15.78 -1.52
CA GLU A 164 8.51 -15.45 -2.93
C GLU A 164 7.82 -16.49 -3.82
N PRO A 165 6.92 -16.07 -4.73
CA PRO A 165 6.22 -17.00 -5.61
C PRO A 165 7.17 -17.53 -6.69
N THR A 166 7.03 -18.82 -7.00
CA THR A 166 7.71 -19.41 -8.16
C THR A 166 6.95 -19.04 -9.42
N GLU A 167 7.61 -18.37 -10.37
CA GLU A 167 6.98 -18.04 -11.64
C GLU A 167 6.74 -19.30 -12.48
N PRO A 168 5.53 -19.46 -13.06
CA PRO A 168 5.23 -20.59 -13.92
C PRO A 168 6.05 -20.51 -15.21
N SER A 169 6.64 -21.64 -15.63
CA SER A 169 7.34 -21.67 -16.91
C SER A 169 6.35 -21.71 -18.08
N PHE A 170 6.61 -20.94 -19.14
CA PHE A 170 5.80 -20.94 -20.37
C PHE A 170 5.69 -22.32 -21.03
N VAL A 171 6.60 -23.22 -20.74
CA VAL A 171 6.61 -24.59 -21.28
C VAL A 171 5.54 -25.46 -20.63
N GLU A 172 5.27 -25.25 -19.34
CA GLU A 172 4.24 -25.98 -18.60
C GLU A 172 2.82 -25.60 -19.02
N GLU A 173 2.57 -24.31 -19.25
CA GLU A 173 1.28 -23.85 -19.76
C GLU A 173 0.93 -24.45 -21.12
N ARG A 174 1.88 -24.49 -22.05
CA ARG A 174 1.67 -25.12 -23.37
C ARG A 174 1.43 -26.62 -23.28
N ALA A 175 2.04 -27.29 -22.31
CA ALA A 175 1.84 -28.73 -22.08
C ALA A 175 0.45 -29.05 -21.49
N LEU A 176 -0.06 -28.19 -20.62
CA LEU A 176 -1.40 -28.30 -20.03
C LEU A 176 -2.49 -28.01 -21.06
N ASP A 177 -2.30 -27.03 -21.92
CA ASP A 177 -3.26 -26.66 -22.97
C ASP A 177 -3.35 -27.76 -24.05
N ARG A 178 -2.22 -28.37 -24.44
CA ARG A 178 -2.20 -29.51 -25.34
C ARG A 178 -2.84 -30.78 -24.75
N ARG A 179 -2.86 -30.96 -23.44
CA ARG A 179 -3.56 -32.06 -22.77
C ARG A 179 -5.07 -31.83 -22.73
N ARG A 180 -5.53 -30.57 -22.56
CA ARG A 180 -6.95 -30.26 -22.62
C ARG A 180 -7.56 -30.46 -24.00
N LEU A 181 -6.82 -30.15 -25.06
CA LEU A 181 -7.26 -30.34 -26.44
C LEU A 181 -7.29 -31.81 -26.90
N LYS A 182 -6.69 -32.75 -26.13
CA LYS A 182 -6.69 -34.17 -26.45
C LYS A 182 -7.75 -35.00 -25.73
N VAL A 183 -8.60 -34.39 -24.93
CA VAL A 183 -9.62 -35.10 -24.12
C VAL A 183 -11.05 -34.77 -24.59
N GLU A 184 -11.27 -34.49 -25.87
CA GLU A 184 -12.61 -34.59 -26.44
C GLU A 184 -12.76 -35.99 -27.09
N PRO A 185 -13.54 -36.92 -26.50
CA PRO A 185 -13.90 -38.16 -27.15
C PRO A 185 -15.02 -37.89 -28.18
N GLU A 186 -14.92 -38.57 -29.30
CA GLU A 186 -15.98 -38.72 -30.29
C GLU A 186 -17.29 -39.28 -29.68
#